data_c831aae398bd9d83a349d32a9592e841
#
_entry.id   c831aae398bd9d83a349d32a9592e841
#
_cell.length_a   1.000
_cell.length_b   1.000
_cell.length_c   1.000
_cell.angle_alpha   90.00
_cell.angle_beta   90.00
_cell.angle_gamma   90.00
#
_symmetry.space_group_name_H-M   'P 1'
#
loop_
_entity.id
_entity.type
_entity.pdbx_description
1 polymer ?
#
loop_
_entity_poly.entity_id
_entity_poly.type
_entity_poly.pdbx_seq_one_letter_code
_entity_poly.pdbx_strand_id
1 'polypeptide(L)'
;DFMAQEVGHPAYLVGHSLGGYLSLMLASQHPQWSQGVVVMDSPILQGWRSAAVGLAKRIHLIDRVMPTRVAAQRTHEWPTLHAAQQHFGLKPKFAAFHPRVLQDYLSHGLEALPAHPTYRLRYQRDVEAAIYSTMPHRLLAAFQQHPHQCPLAFIAGTHSRELRRGGLHGARQLVGKHLSWVTGSHLYPFERPEHTSEEVLRWLAHFEALRAP
;
A
#
# COMPACT_ATOMS: atom_id res chain seq x y z
N ASP A 1 16.52 -5.57 8.30
CA ASP A 1 17.81 -5.73 7.61
C ASP A 1 17.96 -4.87 6.36
N PHE A 2 16.90 -4.73 5.50
CA PHE A 2 16.96 -3.90 4.27
C PHE A 2 17.44 -2.46 4.54
N MET A 3 16.85 -1.75 5.52
CA MET A 3 17.27 -0.39 5.85
C MET A 3 18.74 -0.30 6.24
N ALA A 4 19.23 -1.27 7.00
CA ALA A 4 20.63 -1.28 7.42
C ALA A 4 21.60 -1.63 6.29
N GLN A 5 21.18 -2.50 5.35
CA GLN A 5 22.04 -2.99 4.28
C GLN A 5 22.04 -2.09 3.04
N GLU A 6 20.86 -1.58 2.65
CA GLU A 6 20.68 -0.88 1.37
C GLU A 6 20.57 0.64 1.53
N VAL A 7 20.11 1.13 2.71
CA VAL A 7 19.91 2.57 2.93
C VAL A 7 20.98 3.15 3.87
N GLY A 8 21.27 2.48 4.98
CA GLY A 8 22.35 2.83 5.90
C GLY A 8 22.13 4.06 6.78
N HIS A 9 21.01 4.77 6.63
CA HIS A 9 20.69 5.98 7.41
C HIS A 9 19.17 6.15 7.58
N PRO A 10 18.72 6.98 8.55
CA PRO A 10 17.29 7.33 8.67
C PRO A 10 16.76 7.99 7.41
N ALA A 11 15.54 7.61 6.99
CA ALA A 11 14.91 8.12 5.79
C ALA A 11 13.43 8.48 6.02
N TYR A 12 12.86 9.28 5.12
CA TYR A 12 11.41 9.42 5.00
C TYR A 12 10.83 8.17 4.37
N LEU A 13 9.78 7.63 4.99
CA LEU A 13 9.09 6.46 4.50
C LEU A 13 7.79 6.88 3.83
N VAL A 14 7.62 6.53 2.57
CA VAL A 14 6.40 6.81 1.80
C VAL A 14 5.83 5.49 1.32
N GLY A 15 4.61 5.16 1.75
CA GLY A 15 4.04 3.86 1.46
C GLY A 15 2.56 3.90 1.10
N HIS A 16 2.19 3.20 0.02
CA HIS A 16 0.81 3.02 -0.41
C HIS A 16 0.27 1.66 0.01
N SER A 17 -0.96 1.63 0.53
CA SER A 17 -1.67 0.40 0.89
C SER A 17 -0.82 -0.49 1.82
N LEU A 18 -0.39 -1.68 1.38
CA LEU A 18 0.53 -2.55 2.12
C LEU A 18 1.84 -1.83 2.49
N GLY A 19 2.40 -1.05 1.56
CA GLY A 19 3.62 -0.27 1.82
C GLY A 19 3.45 0.72 2.96
N GLY A 20 2.27 1.30 3.14
CA GLY A 20 1.96 2.17 4.28
C GLY A 20 1.95 1.42 5.62
N TYR A 21 1.42 0.20 5.65
CA TYR A 21 1.51 -0.64 6.85
C TYR A 21 2.94 -0.98 7.21
N LEU A 22 3.75 -1.38 6.22
CA LEU A 22 5.16 -1.70 6.43
C LEU A 22 5.96 -0.49 6.92
N SER A 23 5.70 0.69 6.36
CA SER A 23 6.33 1.94 6.79
C SER A 23 5.97 2.30 8.24
N LEU A 24 4.70 2.19 8.61
CA LEU A 24 4.24 2.42 9.97
C LEU A 24 4.83 1.39 10.96
N MET A 25 4.86 0.12 10.59
CA MET A 25 5.45 -0.93 11.43
C MET A 25 6.94 -0.71 11.63
N LEU A 26 7.66 -0.37 10.57
CA LEU A 26 9.10 -0.05 10.67
C LEU A 26 9.33 1.14 11.59
N ALA A 27 8.61 2.24 11.40
CA ALA A 27 8.76 3.44 12.21
C ALA A 27 8.38 3.23 13.69
N SER A 28 7.47 2.30 14.00
CA SER A 28 7.08 1.94 15.37
C SER A 28 8.11 1.01 16.03
N GLN A 29 8.58 -0.02 15.31
CA GLN A 29 9.47 -1.04 15.87
C GLN A 29 10.94 -0.66 15.82
N HIS A 30 11.32 0.17 14.84
CA HIS A 30 12.69 0.59 14.57
C HIS A 30 12.77 2.09 14.30
N PRO A 31 12.43 2.95 15.29
CA PRO A 31 12.28 4.40 15.11
C PRO A 31 13.57 5.07 14.61
N GLN A 32 14.73 4.49 14.87
CA GLN A 32 16.04 4.97 14.40
C GLN A 32 16.17 5.02 12.87
N TRP A 33 15.29 4.34 12.11
CA TRP A 33 15.32 4.31 10.66
C TRP A 33 14.33 5.29 10.00
N SER A 34 13.54 6.02 10.81
CA SER A 34 12.44 6.83 10.28
C SER A 34 12.56 8.30 10.65
N GLN A 35 12.66 9.17 9.66
CA GLN A 35 12.59 10.62 9.83
C GLN A 35 11.16 11.16 9.78
N GLY A 36 10.25 10.42 9.17
CA GLY A 36 8.82 10.70 9.05
C GLY A 36 8.15 9.68 8.15
N VAL A 37 6.83 9.55 8.25
CA VAL A 37 6.06 8.59 7.44
C VAL A 37 4.89 9.27 6.74
N VAL A 38 4.82 9.12 5.43
CA VAL A 38 3.64 9.49 4.62
C VAL A 38 2.93 8.21 4.19
N VAL A 39 1.73 8.01 4.71
CA VAL A 39 0.89 6.85 4.41
C VAL A 39 -0.12 7.21 3.34
N MET A 40 -0.17 6.46 2.26
CA MET A 40 -1.14 6.63 1.19
C MET A 40 -2.17 5.51 1.22
N ASP A 41 -3.40 5.85 1.56
CA ASP A 41 -4.60 5.01 1.47
C ASP A 41 -4.47 3.59 2.08
N SER A 42 -3.86 3.48 3.25
CA SER A 42 -3.75 2.21 4.00
C SER A 42 -4.86 2.12 5.05
N PRO A 43 -5.92 1.28 4.85
CA PRO A 43 -7.06 1.22 5.76
C PRO A 43 -6.67 0.71 7.16
N ILE A 44 -6.72 1.55 8.18
CA ILE A 44 -6.35 1.18 9.55
C ILE A 44 -7.58 0.72 10.32
N LEU A 45 -7.73 -0.59 10.41
CA LEU A 45 -8.87 -1.22 11.08
C LEU A 45 -8.81 -1.04 12.60
N GLN A 46 -10.00 -0.83 13.20
CA GLN A 46 -10.13 -0.73 14.66
C GLN A 46 -11.47 -1.30 15.17
N GLY A 47 -11.57 -1.43 16.48
CA GLY A 47 -12.78 -1.90 17.15
C GLY A 47 -13.23 -3.28 16.67
N TRP A 48 -14.53 -3.46 16.50
CA TRP A 48 -15.13 -4.73 16.12
C TRP A 48 -14.64 -5.28 14.74
N ARG A 49 -14.27 -4.39 13.81
CA ARG A 49 -13.72 -4.78 12.49
C ARG A 49 -12.37 -5.45 12.61
N SER A 50 -11.48 -4.89 13.43
CA SER A 50 -10.20 -5.52 13.78
C SER A 50 -10.41 -6.87 14.47
N ALA A 51 -11.36 -6.95 15.40
CA ALA A 51 -11.71 -8.19 16.09
C ALA A 51 -12.29 -9.24 15.13
N ALA A 52 -13.16 -8.83 14.19
CA ALA A 52 -13.74 -9.71 13.18
C ALA A 52 -12.68 -10.32 12.26
N VAL A 53 -11.69 -9.53 11.80
CA VAL A 53 -10.56 -10.04 11.03
C VAL A 53 -9.72 -11.01 11.87
N GLY A 54 -9.47 -10.69 13.14
CA GLY A 54 -8.77 -11.59 14.07
C GLY A 54 -9.49 -12.93 14.26
N LEU A 55 -10.81 -12.90 14.41
CA LEU A 55 -11.62 -14.11 14.51
C LEU A 55 -11.58 -14.92 13.19
N ALA A 56 -11.77 -14.24 12.04
CA ALA A 56 -11.70 -14.90 10.73
C ALA A 56 -10.37 -15.63 10.49
N LYS A 57 -9.25 -15.08 11.00
CA LYS A 57 -7.94 -15.73 10.97
C LYS A 57 -7.93 -17.00 11.84
N ARG A 58 -8.46 -16.92 13.06
CA ARG A 58 -8.48 -18.06 14.01
C ARG A 58 -9.29 -19.25 13.50
N ILE A 59 -10.39 -18.97 12.80
CA ILE A 59 -11.30 -20.02 12.27
C ILE A 59 -11.04 -20.31 10.79
N HIS A 60 -9.88 -19.91 10.25
CA HIS A 60 -9.45 -20.14 8.86
C HIS A 60 -10.44 -19.65 7.78
N LEU A 61 -11.20 -18.60 8.07
CA LEU A 61 -12.13 -17.95 7.13
C LEU A 61 -11.60 -16.64 6.56
N ILE A 62 -10.31 -16.35 6.74
CA ILE A 62 -9.70 -15.10 6.28
C ILE A 62 -9.86 -14.89 4.77
N ASP A 63 -9.87 -15.95 3.98
CA ASP A 63 -10.04 -15.91 2.53
C ASP A 63 -11.43 -15.41 2.07
N ARG A 64 -12.41 -15.37 2.98
CA ARG A 64 -13.73 -14.79 2.72
C ARG A 64 -13.77 -13.29 3.00
N VAL A 65 -12.85 -12.81 3.81
CA VAL A 65 -12.77 -11.40 4.25
C VAL A 65 -11.74 -10.62 3.44
N MET A 66 -10.62 -11.26 3.11
CA MET A 66 -9.51 -10.68 2.36
C MET A 66 -9.51 -11.17 0.89
N PRO A 67 -8.92 -10.40 -0.04
CA PRO A 67 -8.89 -10.76 -1.47
C PRO A 67 -7.88 -11.88 -1.80
N THR A 68 -7.62 -12.80 -0.88
CA THR A 68 -6.66 -13.90 -0.99
C THR A 68 -6.96 -14.80 -2.18
N ARG A 69 -8.23 -15.21 -2.34
CA ARG A 69 -8.66 -16.03 -3.49
C ARG A 69 -8.51 -15.31 -4.82
N VAL A 70 -8.84 -14.01 -4.85
CA VAL A 70 -8.71 -13.19 -6.05
C VAL A 70 -7.25 -13.08 -6.46
N ALA A 71 -6.33 -12.94 -5.50
CA ALA A 71 -4.89 -12.94 -5.76
C ALA A 71 -4.42 -14.29 -6.28
N ALA A 72 -4.76 -15.40 -5.59
CA ALA A 72 -4.34 -16.74 -5.95
C ALA A 72 -4.88 -17.23 -7.33
N GLN A 73 -6.07 -16.77 -7.72
CA GLN A 73 -6.73 -17.16 -8.99
C GLN A 73 -6.48 -16.15 -10.13
N ARG A 74 -5.70 -15.12 -9.89
CA ARG A 74 -5.38 -14.10 -10.91
C ARG A 74 -4.66 -14.73 -12.10
N THR A 75 -5.06 -14.35 -13.31
CA THR A 75 -4.25 -14.62 -14.52
C THR A 75 -2.89 -13.99 -14.33
N HIS A 76 -1.83 -14.75 -14.52
CA HIS A 76 -0.45 -14.33 -14.27
C HIS A 76 0.50 -14.63 -15.43
N GLU A 77 0.02 -15.32 -16.46
CA GLU A 77 0.79 -15.66 -17.67
C GLU A 77 0.00 -15.35 -18.94
N TRP A 78 0.70 -14.92 -19.98
CA TRP A 78 0.14 -14.56 -21.29
C TRP A 78 1.07 -15.04 -22.40
N PRO A 79 0.52 -15.51 -23.55
CA PRO A 79 1.33 -15.99 -24.66
C PRO A 79 2.18 -14.90 -25.33
N THR A 80 1.78 -13.63 -25.21
CA THR A 80 2.51 -12.49 -25.77
C THR A 80 2.36 -11.26 -24.89
N LEU A 81 3.28 -10.30 -25.00
CA LEU A 81 3.15 -9.00 -24.34
C LEU A 81 1.86 -8.27 -24.76
N HIS A 82 1.47 -8.37 -26.03
CA HIS A 82 0.24 -7.79 -26.55
C HIS A 82 -1.00 -8.38 -25.86
N ALA A 83 -1.05 -9.71 -25.65
CA ALA A 83 -2.13 -10.35 -24.92
C ALA A 83 -2.21 -9.86 -23.46
N ALA A 84 -1.08 -9.63 -22.81
CA ALA A 84 -1.04 -9.03 -21.47
C ALA A 84 -1.55 -7.57 -21.51
N GLN A 85 -1.13 -6.77 -22.47
CA GLN A 85 -1.60 -5.39 -22.66
C GLN A 85 -3.11 -5.32 -22.84
N GLN A 86 -3.68 -6.16 -23.71
CA GLN A 86 -5.13 -6.25 -23.89
C GLN A 86 -5.84 -6.66 -22.60
N HIS A 87 -5.32 -7.69 -21.90
CA HIS A 87 -5.90 -8.16 -20.65
C HIS A 87 -5.98 -7.07 -19.58
N PHE A 88 -4.93 -6.27 -19.41
CA PHE A 88 -4.91 -5.18 -18.44
C PHE A 88 -5.75 -3.98 -18.91
N GLY A 89 -5.69 -3.62 -20.20
CA GLY A 89 -6.47 -2.52 -20.77
C GLY A 89 -7.99 -2.70 -20.66
N LEU A 90 -8.47 -3.95 -20.68
CA LEU A 90 -9.89 -4.27 -20.50
C LEU A 90 -10.37 -4.21 -19.02
N LYS A 91 -9.46 -4.14 -18.07
CA LYS A 91 -9.83 -4.08 -16.65
C LYS A 91 -10.10 -2.64 -16.21
N PRO A 92 -11.30 -2.31 -15.71
CA PRO A 92 -11.66 -0.94 -15.34
C PRO A 92 -10.67 -0.27 -14.36
N LYS A 93 -10.06 -1.03 -13.45
CA LYS A 93 -9.06 -0.51 -12.51
C LYS A 93 -7.81 -0.01 -13.23
N PHE A 94 -7.32 -0.76 -14.23
CA PHE A 94 -6.13 -0.40 -14.99
C PHE A 94 -6.43 0.65 -16.06
N ALA A 95 -7.66 0.66 -16.61
CA ALA A 95 -8.10 1.70 -17.53
C ALA A 95 -8.17 3.10 -16.89
N ALA A 96 -8.26 3.17 -15.56
CA ALA A 96 -8.20 4.42 -14.80
C ALA A 96 -6.78 4.93 -14.53
N PHE A 97 -5.75 4.12 -14.78
CA PHE A 97 -4.35 4.52 -14.57
C PHE A 97 -3.94 5.60 -15.56
N HIS A 98 -3.07 6.49 -15.11
CA HIS A 98 -2.39 7.39 -16.03
C HIS A 98 -1.66 6.57 -17.12
N PRO A 99 -1.74 6.96 -18.41
CA PRO A 99 -1.22 6.13 -19.52
C PRO A 99 0.25 5.72 -19.34
N ARG A 100 1.10 6.64 -18.89
CA ARG A 100 2.51 6.37 -18.61
C ARG A 100 2.69 5.34 -17.49
N VAL A 101 1.90 5.43 -16.41
CA VAL A 101 1.97 4.48 -15.29
C VAL A 101 1.56 3.08 -15.74
N LEU A 102 0.51 2.98 -16.57
CA LEU A 102 0.13 1.68 -17.15
C LEU A 102 1.23 1.11 -18.05
N GLN A 103 1.88 1.96 -18.86
CA GLN A 103 3.01 1.56 -19.69
C GLN A 103 4.18 1.05 -18.83
N ASP A 104 4.55 1.78 -17.79
CA ASP A 104 5.62 1.39 -16.86
C ASP A 104 5.28 0.08 -16.14
N TYR A 105 4.02 -0.09 -15.71
CA TYR A 105 3.55 -1.34 -15.11
C TYR A 105 3.71 -2.54 -16.05
N LEU A 106 3.36 -2.39 -17.33
CA LEU A 106 3.48 -3.43 -18.34
C LEU A 106 4.95 -3.73 -18.71
N SER A 107 5.79 -2.68 -18.73
CA SER A 107 7.20 -2.81 -19.10
C SER A 107 8.04 -3.44 -17.99
N HIS A 108 7.73 -3.14 -16.72
CA HIS A 108 8.55 -3.54 -15.57
C HIS A 108 7.89 -4.58 -14.67
N GLY A 109 6.57 -4.69 -14.70
CA GLY A 109 5.79 -5.67 -13.91
C GLY A 109 5.70 -7.06 -14.56
N LEU A 110 6.07 -7.17 -15.82
CA LEU A 110 6.09 -8.42 -16.57
C LEU A 110 7.52 -8.86 -16.89
N GLU A 111 7.73 -10.16 -17.05
CA GLU A 111 8.98 -10.73 -17.53
C GLU A 111 8.71 -11.81 -18.58
N ALA A 112 9.60 -11.90 -19.57
CA ALA A 112 9.59 -13.00 -20.54
C ALA A 112 10.18 -14.26 -19.90
N LEU A 113 9.56 -15.42 -20.16
CA LEU A 113 10.11 -16.70 -19.72
C LEU A 113 11.12 -17.23 -20.74
N PRO A 114 12.37 -17.56 -20.33
CA PRO A 114 13.44 -17.94 -21.28
C PRO A 114 13.13 -19.18 -22.13
N ALA A 115 12.36 -20.13 -21.58
CA ALA A 115 12.07 -21.43 -22.22
C ALA A 115 10.79 -21.44 -23.08
N HIS A 116 9.96 -20.40 -22.98
CA HIS A 116 8.66 -20.33 -23.67
C HIS A 116 8.38 -18.90 -24.12
N PRO A 117 7.71 -18.68 -25.26
CA PRO A 117 7.32 -17.34 -25.72
C PRO A 117 6.14 -16.78 -24.90
N THR A 118 6.24 -16.86 -23.57
CA THR A 118 5.22 -16.43 -22.63
C THR A 118 5.76 -15.32 -21.73
N TYR A 119 4.85 -14.43 -21.31
CA TYR A 119 5.11 -13.37 -20.35
C TYR A 119 4.38 -13.69 -19.06
N ARG A 120 5.01 -13.45 -17.91
CA ARG A 120 4.35 -13.60 -16.61
C ARG A 120 4.52 -12.35 -15.75
N LEU A 121 3.66 -12.24 -14.72
CA LEU A 121 3.88 -11.25 -13.66
C LEU A 121 5.18 -11.60 -12.91
N ARG A 122 6.04 -10.61 -12.71
CA ARG A 122 7.24 -10.75 -11.85
C ARG A 122 6.85 -11.05 -10.42
N TYR A 123 5.77 -10.44 -9.94
CA TYR A 123 5.26 -10.67 -8.59
C TYR A 123 4.43 -11.95 -8.54
N GLN A 124 4.86 -12.89 -7.70
CA GLN A 124 4.22 -14.19 -7.58
C GLN A 124 2.87 -14.07 -6.85
N ARG A 125 1.80 -14.53 -7.49
CA ARG A 125 0.43 -14.45 -6.97
C ARG A 125 0.24 -15.17 -5.64
N ASP A 126 0.97 -16.28 -5.41
CA ASP A 126 0.88 -17.07 -4.19
C ASP A 126 1.51 -16.33 -3.01
N VAL A 127 2.59 -15.57 -3.25
CA VAL A 127 3.19 -14.65 -2.27
C VAL A 127 2.20 -13.52 -1.93
N GLU A 128 1.55 -12.92 -2.93
CA GLU A 128 0.53 -11.90 -2.71
C GLU A 128 -0.64 -12.45 -1.87
N ALA A 129 -1.13 -13.64 -2.18
CA ALA A 129 -2.19 -14.31 -1.43
C ALA A 129 -1.77 -14.57 0.03
N ALA A 130 -0.53 -15.05 0.25
CA ALA A 130 0.02 -15.26 1.60
C ALA A 130 0.11 -13.95 2.40
N ILE A 131 0.52 -12.85 1.76
CA ILE A 131 0.56 -11.53 2.39
C ILE A 131 -0.86 -11.11 2.83
N TYR A 132 -1.87 -11.22 1.96
CA TYR A 132 -3.25 -10.88 2.35
C TYR A 132 -3.76 -11.72 3.52
N SER A 133 -3.43 -13.00 3.59
CA SER A 133 -3.84 -13.87 4.70
C SER A 133 -3.17 -13.50 6.03
N THR A 134 -1.96 -12.96 5.97
CA THR A 134 -1.15 -12.63 7.15
C THR A 134 -1.21 -11.16 7.57
N MET A 135 -1.86 -10.28 6.79
CA MET A 135 -1.92 -8.83 7.06
C MET A 135 -2.29 -8.52 8.51
N PRO A 136 -1.58 -7.60 9.19
CA PRO A 136 -1.85 -7.25 10.57
C PRO A 136 -3.23 -6.59 10.70
N HIS A 137 -3.97 -6.94 11.74
CA HIS A 137 -5.32 -6.42 12.01
C HIS A 137 -5.43 -5.60 13.31
N ARG A 138 -4.39 -5.60 14.14
CA ARG A 138 -4.35 -4.90 15.44
C ARG A 138 -3.31 -3.77 15.47
N LEU A 139 -3.14 -3.08 14.35
CA LEU A 139 -2.07 -2.07 14.19
C LEU A 139 -2.16 -0.94 15.23
N LEU A 140 -3.34 -0.37 15.46
CA LEU A 140 -3.47 0.71 16.44
C LEU A 140 -3.07 0.29 17.85
N ALA A 141 -3.43 -0.92 18.26
CA ALA A 141 -3.01 -1.44 19.56
C ALA A 141 -1.49 -1.64 19.63
N ALA A 142 -0.87 -2.10 18.54
CA ALA A 142 0.59 -2.23 18.48
C ALA A 142 1.27 -0.84 18.55
N PHE A 143 0.73 0.17 17.87
CA PHE A 143 1.27 1.53 17.91
C PHE A 143 1.06 2.25 19.24
N GLN A 144 0.07 1.85 20.03
CA GLN A 144 -0.08 2.32 21.41
C GLN A 144 1.02 1.75 22.32
N GLN A 145 1.46 0.52 22.08
CA GLN A 145 2.56 -0.12 22.84
C GLN A 145 3.93 0.43 22.41
N HIS A 146 4.09 0.72 21.12
CA HIS A 146 5.31 1.25 20.53
C HIS A 146 4.99 2.51 19.72
N PRO A 147 4.82 3.69 20.38
CA PRO A 147 4.47 4.92 19.70
C PRO A 147 5.55 5.36 18.70
N HIS A 148 5.11 5.91 17.58
CA HIS A 148 6.02 6.50 16.60
C HIS A 148 6.77 7.70 17.19
N GLN A 149 8.06 7.78 16.89
CA GLN A 149 8.94 8.87 17.35
C GLN A 149 9.20 9.90 16.24
N CYS A 150 8.54 9.78 15.12
CA CYS A 150 8.65 10.68 13.97
C CYS A 150 7.27 11.20 13.55
N PRO A 151 7.20 12.30 12.80
CA PRO A 151 5.93 12.83 12.30
C PRO A 151 5.28 11.86 11.31
N LEU A 152 3.95 11.80 11.36
CA LEU A 152 3.13 10.98 10.49
C LEU A 152 2.15 11.85 9.70
N ALA A 153 1.94 11.52 8.43
CA ALA A 153 0.87 12.08 7.61
C ALA A 153 0.13 10.98 6.85
N PHE A 154 -1.11 11.27 6.49
CA PHE A 154 -1.95 10.35 5.74
C PHE A 154 -2.59 11.06 4.55
N ILE A 155 -2.46 10.48 3.37
CA ILE A 155 -3.11 10.95 2.15
C ILE A 155 -4.20 9.95 1.79
N ALA A 156 -5.44 10.41 1.67
CA ALA A 156 -6.60 9.59 1.42
C ALA A 156 -7.16 9.81 0.01
N GLY A 157 -7.59 8.75 -0.66
CA GLY A 157 -8.35 8.86 -1.92
C GLY A 157 -9.80 9.26 -1.66
N THR A 158 -10.29 10.32 -2.34
CA THR A 158 -11.67 10.82 -2.13
C THR A 158 -12.74 9.78 -2.44
N HIS A 159 -12.44 8.82 -3.33
CA HIS A 159 -13.34 7.75 -3.74
C HIS A 159 -12.89 6.36 -3.26
N SER A 160 -11.90 6.28 -2.35
CA SER A 160 -11.43 5.00 -1.80
C SER A 160 -12.56 4.25 -1.10
N ARG A 161 -12.92 3.10 -1.63
CA ARG A 161 -13.89 2.19 -1.02
C ARG A 161 -13.28 1.47 0.17
N GLU A 162 -12.00 1.19 0.11
CA GLU A 162 -11.21 0.52 1.13
C GLU A 162 -11.21 1.33 2.44
N LEU A 163 -10.94 2.64 2.35
CA LEU A 163 -11.00 3.54 3.51
C LEU A 163 -12.43 3.69 4.05
N ARG A 164 -13.42 3.88 3.19
CA ARG A 164 -14.83 4.01 3.60
C ARG A 164 -15.35 2.79 4.33
N ARG A 165 -14.89 1.60 3.95
CA ARG A 165 -15.27 0.33 4.59
C ARG A 165 -14.66 0.11 5.97
N GLY A 166 -13.73 0.94 6.43
CA GLY A 166 -13.28 0.78 7.78
C GLY A 166 -11.93 1.34 8.18
N GLY A 167 -11.26 2.08 7.31
CA GLY A 167 -9.92 2.54 7.59
C GLY A 167 -9.76 4.00 7.99
N LEU A 168 -10.68 4.87 7.59
CA LEU A 168 -10.52 6.31 7.74
C LEU A 168 -10.50 6.77 9.22
N HIS A 169 -11.32 6.19 10.07
CA HIS A 169 -11.35 6.59 11.48
C HIS A 169 -10.04 6.23 12.19
N GLY A 170 -9.49 5.04 11.93
CA GLY A 170 -8.19 4.65 12.46
C GLY A 170 -7.05 5.51 11.92
N ALA A 171 -7.10 5.89 10.64
CA ALA A 171 -6.14 6.82 10.05
C ALA A 171 -6.19 8.19 10.75
N ARG A 172 -7.39 8.76 10.96
CA ARG A 172 -7.57 10.03 11.68
C ARG A 172 -7.06 9.97 13.13
N GLN A 173 -7.30 8.87 13.81
CA GLN A 173 -6.79 8.68 15.17
C GLN A 173 -5.26 8.63 15.20
N LEU A 174 -4.64 8.05 14.17
CA LEU A 174 -3.18 7.92 14.10
C LEU A 174 -2.50 9.26 13.79
N VAL A 175 -2.99 10.01 12.79
CA VAL A 175 -2.29 11.21 12.28
C VAL A 175 -2.93 12.54 12.69
N GLY A 176 -4.09 12.53 13.32
CA GLY A 176 -4.81 13.75 13.74
C GLY A 176 -5.11 14.68 12.57
N LYS A 177 -4.58 15.89 12.63
CA LYS A 177 -4.74 16.93 11.59
C LYS A 177 -3.86 16.72 10.34
N HIS A 178 -2.89 15.82 10.38
CA HIS A 178 -1.99 15.57 9.26
C HIS A 178 -2.63 14.60 8.25
N LEU A 179 -3.86 14.91 7.85
CA LEU A 179 -4.64 14.18 6.86
C LEU A 179 -4.95 15.09 5.68
N SER A 180 -4.68 14.61 4.47
CA SER A 180 -5.05 15.28 3.22
C SER A 180 -5.72 14.33 2.23
N TRP A 181 -6.15 14.86 1.09
CA TRP A 181 -6.96 14.15 0.13
C TRP A 181 -6.44 14.36 -1.28
N VAL A 182 -6.41 13.27 -2.06
CA VAL A 182 -6.20 13.30 -3.51
C VAL A 182 -7.45 12.75 -4.19
N THR A 183 -7.87 13.37 -5.27
CA THR A 183 -9.03 12.91 -6.05
C THR A 183 -8.69 11.58 -6.72
N GLY A 184 -9.42 10.52 -6.38
CA GLY A 184 -9.25 9.20 -6.96
C GLY A 184 -9.68 8.06 -6.05
N SER A 185 -9.57 6.83 -6.54
CA SER A 185 -9.89 5.60 -5.82
C SER A 185 -8.77 5.22 -4.83
N HIS A 186 -8.81 4.01 -4.29
CA HIS A 186 -7.66 3.43 -3.57
C HIS A 186 -6.36 3.46 -4.38
N LEU A 187 -6.47 3.45 -5.71
CA LEU A 187 -5.34 3.43 -6.63
C LEU A 187 -4.98 4.84 -7.17
N TYR A 188 -5.39 5.91 -6.49
CA TYR A 188 -5.09 7.28 -6.91
C TYR A 188 -3.60 7.56 -7.20
N PRO A 189 -2.61 6.91 -6.56
CA PRO A 189 -1.21 7.13 -6.94
C PRO A 189 -0.90 6.72 -8.39
N PHE A 190 -1.65 5.78 -8.92
CA PHE A 190 -1.53 5.34 -10.31
C PHE A 190 -2.47 6.11 -11.27
N GLU A 191 -3.57 6.66 -10.74
CA GLU A 191 -4.56 7.43 -11.49
C GLU A 191 -4.13 8.90 -11.66
N ARG A 192 -3.48 9.47 -10.62
CA ARG A 192 -3.10 10.89 -10.49
C ARG A 192 -1.68 11.04 -9.93
N PRO A 193 -0.66 10.53 -10.64
CA PRO A 193 0.71 10.49 -10.11
C PRO A 193 1.28 11.87 -9.78
N GLU A 194 0.99 12.90 -10.61
CA GLU A 194 1.48 14.26 -10.39
C GLU A 194 0.92 14.86 -9.09
N HIS A 195 -0.42 14.87 -8.94
CA HIS A 195 -1.06 15.36 -7.71
C HIS A 195 -0.66 14.56 -6.47
N THR A 196 -0.41 13.24 -6.64
CA THR A 196 0.08 12.41 -5.55
C THR A 196 1.47 12.82 -5.13
N SER A 197 2.37 13.06 -6.08
CA SER A 197 3.74 13.49 -5.79
C SER A 197 3.77 14.87 -5.14
N GLU A 198 2.96 15.83 -5.61
CA GLU A 198 2.81 17.14 -4.99
C GLU A 198 2.38 17.06 -3.53
N GLU A 199 1.37 16.23 -3.21
CA GLU A 199 0.91 16.02 -1.84
C GLU A 199 1.97 15.35 -0.96
N VAL A 200 2.68 14.36 -1.49
CA VAL A 200 3.80 13.73 -0.76
C VAL A 200 4.88 14.77 -0.44
N LEU A 201 5.33 15.52 -1.45
CA LEU A 201 6.37 16.55 -1.27
C LEU A 201 5.94 17.64 -0.28
N ARG A 202 4.67 18.03 -0.29
CA ARG A 202 4.11 18.99 0.67
C ARG A 202 4.23 18.47 2.12
N TRP A 203 3.93 17.19 2.35
CA TRP A 203 4.08 16.60 3.68
C TRP A 203 5.54 16.45 4.09
N LEU A 204 6.43 16.08 3.17
CA LEU A 204 7.87 16.00 3.46
C LEU A 204 8.43 17.38 3.84
N ALA A 205 8.08 18.44 3.08
CA ALA A 205 8.46 19.81 3.42
C ALA A 205 7.91 20.25 4.78
N HIS A 206 6.67 19.86 5.12
CA HIS A 206 6.10 20.12 6.45
C HIS A 206 6.91 19.42 7.55
N PHE A 207 7.33 18.17 7.36
CA PHE A 207 8.15 17.44 8.33
C PHE A 207 9.52 18.09 8.52
N GLU A 208 10.14 18.56 7.44
CA GLU A 208 11.41 19.32 7.54
C GLU A 208 11.22 20.60 8.35
N ALA A 209 10.13 21.34 8.13
CA ALA A 209 9.82 22.55 8.90
C ALA A 209 9.59 22.27 10.40
N LEU A 210 9.09 21.10 10.78
CA LEU A 210 8.94 20.69 12.19
C LEU A 210 10.29 20.36 12.87
N ARG A 211 11.32 20.11 12.09
CA ARG A 211 12.69 19.76 12.57
C ARG A 211 13.64 20.95 12.58
N ALA A 212 13.27 22.01 11.88
CA ALA A 212 14.05 23.24 11.90
C ALA A 212 14.07 23.82 13.34
N PRO A 213 15.22 24.28 13.83
CA PRO A 213 15.37 24.80 15.20
C PRO A 213 14.56 26.08 15.43
#